data_eca932eb3e9e0e30204d6dfd2a3a50ea
#
_entry.id   eca932eb3e9e0e30204d6dfd2a3a50ea
#
_cell.length_a   1.000
_cell.length_b   1.000
_cell.length_c   1.000
_cell.angle_alpha   90.00
_cell.angle_beta   90.00
_cell.angle_gamma   90.00
#
_symmetry.space_group_name_H-M   'P 1'
#
loop_
_entity.id
_entity.type
_entity.pdbx_description
1 polymer ?
#
loop_
_entity_poly.entity_id
_entity_poly.type
_entity_poly.pdbx_seq_one_letter_code
_entity_poly.pdbx_strand_id
1 'polypeptide(L)'
;PDTLVREGLLTEEEAAEAVYDKGTCGGEATINYAWLYHTREPLLRKAYERWKSGSSPDTGVAVSAPDSSADGISFAAFCKENASWLPDYALFMALKKAHGGAGFMQWEKDLRMREPAALEKARQELAEEIEFQCFLQYQFERQWTALKSYANGQGISIIGDIPIYVPA
;
A
#
# COMPACT_ATOMS: atom_id res chain seq x y z
N PRO A 1 -6.07 -6.01 -8.16
CA PRO A 1 -6.73 -7.15 -7.51
C PRO A 1 -6.18 -8.48 -7.97
N ASP A 2 -6.07 -8.73 -9.27
CA ASP A 2 -5.72 -10.03 -9.87
C ASP A 2 -4.41 -10.63 -9.33
N THR A 3 -3.41 -9.79 -9.06
CA THR A 3 -2.15 -10.24 -8.45
C THR A 3 -2.38 -10.77 -7.04
N LEU A 4 -3.18 -10.08 -6.24
CA LEU A 4 -3.50 -10.49 -4.87
C LEU A 4 -4.37 -11.75 -4.83
N VAL A 5 -5.24 -11.97 -5.84
CA VAL A 5 -5.99 -13.23 -5.99
C VAL A 5 -5.03 -14.37 -6.31
N ARG A 6 -4.13 -14.20 -7.28
CA ARG A 6 -3.12 -15.22 -7.61
C ARG A 6 -2.20 -15.57 -6.44
N GLU A 7 -1.96 -14.63 -5.55
CA GLU A 7 -1.16 -14.82 -4.33
C GLU A 7 -1.98 -15.42 -3.17
N GLY A 8 -3.28 -15.67 -3.35
CA GLY A 8 -4.16 -16.20 -2.32
C GLY A 8 -4.48 -15.21 -1.20
N LEU A 9 -4.24 -13.91 -1.43
CA LEU A 9 -4.55 -12.85 -0.47
C LEU A 9 -5.98 -12.31 -0.59
N LEU A 10 -6.62 -12.55 -1.74
CA LEU A 10 -8.03 -12.20 -2.01
C LEU A 10 -8.73 -13.35 -2.72
N THR A 11 -10.07 -13.41 -2.60
CA THR A 11 -10.90 -14.26 -3.46
C THR A 11 -11.24 -13.54 -4.76
N GLU A 12 -11.70 -14.30 -5.78
CA GLU A 12 -12.19 -13.72 -7.04
C GLU A 12 -13.44 -12.84 -6.80
N GLU A 13 -14.33 -13.26 -5.89
CA GLU A 13 -15.53 -12.49 -5.53
C GLU A 13 -15.17 -11.15 -4.91
N GLU A 14 -14.25 -11.13 -3.93
CA GLU A 14 -13.78 -9.90 -3.31
C GLU A 14 -13.10 -8.96 -4.31
N ALA A 15 -12.32 -9.51 -5.23
CA ALA A 15 -11.70 -8.74 -6.29
C ALA A 15 -12.74 -8.16 -7.25
N ALA A 16 -13.82 -8.91 -7.55
CA ALA A 16 -14.90 -8.47 -8.42
C ALA A 16 -15.69 -7.29 -7.84
N GLU A 17 -15.86 -7.23 -6.50
CA GLU A 17 -16.52 -6.09 -5.82
C GLU A 17 -15.78 -4.76 -6.04
N ALA A 18 -14.49 -4.80 -6.32
CA ALA A 18 -13.64 -3.63 -6.55
C ALA A 18 -13.31 -3.40 -8.04
N VAL A 19 -13.97 -4.09 -8.96
CA VAL A 19 -13.84 -3.85 -10.40
C VAL A 19 -14.44 -2.49 -10.75
N TYR A 20 -13.62 -1.68 -11.41
CA TYR A 20 -14.07 -0.38 -11.91
C TYR A 20 -15.05 -0.58 -13.06
N ASP A 21 -16.33 -0.38 -12.78
CA ASP A 21 -17.37 -0.37 -13.82
C ASP A 21 -17.52 1.02 -14.42
N LYS A 22 -17.31 1.14 -15.72
CA LYS A 22 -17.45 2.38 -16.48
C LYS A 22 -18.86 2.98 -16.39
N GLY A 23 -19.89 2.15 -16.16
CA GLY A 23 -21.27 2.61 -16.02
C GLY A 23 -21.58 3.28 -14.69
N THR A 24 -20.90 2.88 -13.63
CA THR A 24 -21.13 3.38 -12.26
C THR A 24 -20.33 4.64 -11.96
N CYS A 25 -19.32 4.95 -12.77
CA CYS A 25 -18.29 5.94 -12.43
C CYS A 25 -18.31 7.21 -13.30
N GLY A 26 -19.43 7.55 -13.91
CA GLY A 26 -19.60 8.88 -14.52
C GLY A 26 -19.18 9.01 -16.00
N GLY A 27 -19.00 7.90 -16.72
CA GLY A 27 -18.74 7.89 -18.16
C GLY A 27 -17.32 7.45 -18.56
N GLU A 28 -17.11 7.21 -19.87
CA GLU A 28 -15.89 6.61 -20.41
C GLU A 28 -14.60 7.44 -20.23
N ALA A 29 -14.73 8.73 -19.96
CA ALA A 29 -13.61 9.67 -19.97
C ALA A 29 -13.13 10.13 -18.58
N THR A 30 -13.80 9.73 -17.49
CA THR A 30 -13.48 10.23 -16.15
C THR A 30 -13.22 9.10 -15.16
N ILE A 31 -12.18 9.27 -14.31
CA ILE A 31 -11.88 8.35 -13.22
C ILE A 31 -12.52 8.89 -11.94
N ASN A 32 -13.35 8.08 -11.28
CA ASN A 32 -13.86 8.40 -9.96
C ASN A 32 -12.86 7.98 -8.88
N TYR A 33 -11.96 8.88 -8.52
CA TYR A 33 -10.94 8.62 -7.50
C TYR A 33 -11.52 8.35 -6.11
N ALA A 34 -12.63 9.00 -5.75
CA ALA A 34 -13.29 8.76 -4.47
C ALA A 34 -13.79 7.31 -4.37
N TRP A 35 -14.43 6.81 -5.43
CA TRP A 35 -14.84 5.41 -5.52
C TRP A 35 -13.66 4.45 -5.41
N LEU A 36 -12.58 4.71 -6.15
CA LEU A 36 -11.35 3.89 -6.08
C LEU A 36 -10.79 3.85 -4.65
N TYR A 37 -10.73 4.99 -4.00
CA TYR A 37 -10.23 5.07 -2.63
C TYR A 37 -11.10 4.25 -1.66
N HIS A 38 -12.43 4.42 -1.73
CA HIS A 38 -13.36 3.74 -0.84
C HIS A 38 -13.45 2.23 -1.07
N THR A 39 -13.23 1.75 -2.29
CA THR A 39 -13.30 0.32 -2.60
C THR A 39 -11.95 -0.38 -2.44
N ARG A 40 -10.84 0.31 -2.75
CA ARG A 40 -9.50 -0.30 -2.73
C ARG A 40 -8.92 -0.44 -1.33
N GLU A 41 -9.11 0.55 -0.46
CA GLU A 41 -8.53 0.48 0.88
C GLU A 41 -9.07 -0.70 1.70
N PRO A 42 -10.39 -0.96 1.82
CA PRO A 42 -10.90 -2.13 2.52
C PRO A 42 -10.39 -3.45 1.95
N LEU A 43 -10.30 -3.53 0.62
CA LEU A 43 -9.79 -4.72 -0.07
C LEU A 43 -8.32 -4.99 0.26
N LEU A 44 -7.49 -3.96 0.22
CA LEU A 44 -6.06 -4.03 0.56
C LEU A 44 -5.86 -4.36 2.05
N ARG A 45 -6.78 -3.93 2.91
CA ARG A 45 -6.78 -4.27 4.34
C ARG A 45 -7.04 -5.77 4.55
N LYS A 46 -8.03 -6.34 3.88
CA LYS A 46 -8.27 -7.79 3.91
C LYS A 46 -7.04 -8.58 3.43
N ALA A 47 -6.41 -8.13 2.35
CA ALA A 47 -5.20 -8.76 1.84
C ALA A 47 -4.03 -8.69 2.84
N TYR A 48 -3.87 -7.56 3.52
CA TYR A 48 -2.87 -7.39 4.57
C TYR A 48 -3.09 -8.31 5.77
N GLU A 49 -4.33 -8.40 6.26
CA GLU A 49 -4.68 -9.26 7.39
C GLU A 49 -4.39 -10.74 7.08
N ARG A 50 -4.71 -11.20 5.87
CA ARG A 50 -4.39 -12.56 5.42
C ARG A 50 -2.90 -12.79 5.27
N TRP A 51 -2.21 -11.84 4.66
CA TRP A 51 -0.75 -11.89 4.56
C TRP A 51 -0.10 -11.98 5.95
N LYS A 52 -0.55 -11.17 6.90
CA LYS A 52 -0.04 -11.16 8.29
C LYS A 52 -0.33 -12.45 9.03
N SER A 53 -1.51 -13.04 8.85
CA SER A 53 -1.90 -14.30 9.47
C SER A 53 -1.32 -15.54 8.79
N GLY A 54 -0.78 -15.41 7.57
CA GLY A 54 -0.33 -16.54 6.76
C GLY A 54 -1.45 -17.44 6.28
N SER A 55 -2.69 -16.93 6.18
CA SER A 55 -3.90 -17.72 5.89
C SER A 55 -4.46 -17.40 4.50
N SER A 56 -4.72 -18.43 3.68
CA SER A 56 -5.47 -18.27 2.43
C SER A 56 -6.99 -18.38 2.69
N PRO A 57 -7.84 -17.59 2.02
CA PRO A 57 -9.29 -17.64 2.20
C PRO A 57 -9.94 -18.94 1.68
N ASP A 58 -9.41 -19.54 0.62
CA ASP A 58 -10.09 -20.63 -0.10
C ASP A 58 -9.65 -22.04 0.30
N THR A 59 -8.45 -22.23 0.79
CA THR A 59 -7.87 -23.58 0.94
C THR A 59 -7.35 -23.89 2.33
N GLY A 60 -7.26 -22.93 3.22
CA GLY A 60 -6.52 -23.10 4.50
C GLY A 60 -5.02 -23.43 4.28
N VAL A 61 -4.57 -23.41 3.04
CA VAL A 61 -3.17 -23.58 2.69
C VAL A 61 -2.42 -22.31 3.07
N ALA A 62 -1.27 -22.47 3.70
CA ALA A 62 -0.42 -21.32 4.05
C ALA A 62 -0.16 -20.48 2.81
N VAL A 63 -0.56 -19.20 2.86
CA VAL A 63 -0.06 -18.19 1.93
C VAL A 63 1.45 -18.17 2.12
N SER A 64 2.19 -18.07 1.03
CA SER A 64 3.66 -17.96 1.11
C SER A 64 4.01 -16.97 2.22
N ALA A 65 4.75 -17.44 3.22
CA ALA A 65 5.10 -16.64 4.39
C ALA A 65 5.63 -15.26 3.96
N PRO A 66 5.46 -14.21 4.80
CA PRO A 66 5.93 -12.85 4.46
C PRO A 66 7.36 -12.78 3.94
N ASP A 67 8.16 -13.81 4.21
CA ASP A 67 9.57 -13.91 3.77
C ASP A 67 9.81 -14.78 2.52
N SER A 68 8.79 -15.45 1.96
CA SER A 68 8.93 -16.28 0.75
C SER A 68 8.18 -15.66 -0.43
N SER A 69 8.74 -14.62 -1.04
CA SER A 69 8.24 -14.14 -2.32
C SER A 69 8.82 -14.97 -3.47
N ALA A 70 7.98 -15.45 -4.39
CA ALA A 70 8.42 -16.05 -5.64
C ALA A 70 9.30 -15.09 -6.48
N ASP A 71 9.25 -13.79 -6.17
CA ASP A 71 9.93 -12.70 -6.88
C ASP A 71 11.24 -12.24 -6.21
N GLY A 72 11.71 -12.93 -5.18
CA GLY A 72 13.07 -12.79 -4.66
C GLY A 72 13.33 -11.72 -3.58
N ILE A 73 12.36 -10.85 -3.24
CA ILE A 73 12.52 -9.84 -2.19
C ILE A 73 11.55 -10.14 -1.04
N SER A 74 12.07 -10.44 0.16
CA SER A 74 11.24 -10.58 1.36
C SER A 74 10.80 -9.21 1.88
N PHE A 75 9.70 -9.18 2.64
CA PHE A 75 9.23 -7.94 3.28
C PHE A 75 10.29 -7.33 4.20
N ALA A 76 11.00 -8.17 4.96
CA ALA A 76 12.06 -7.73 5.84
C ALA A 76 13.24 -7.12 5.06
N ALA A 77 13.64 -7.73 3.93
CA ALA A 77 14.66 -7.18 3.06
C ALA A 77 14.22 -5.84 2.46
N PHE A 78 12.98 -5.74 1.94
CA PHE A 78 12.41 -4.50 1.43
C PHE A 78 12.45 -3.38 2.48
N CYS A 79 11.98 -3.63 3.70
CA CYS A 79 12.01 -2.64 4.78
C CYS A 79 13.44 -2.19 5.11
N LYS A 80 14.39 -3.11 5.11
CA LYS A 80 15.79 -2.80 5.37
C LYS A 80 16.42 -1.95 4.27
N GLU A 81 16.19 -2.29 3.01
CA GLU A 81 16.69 -1.55 1.85
C GLU A 81 16.13 -0.13 1.76
N ASN A 82 14.89 0.05 2.21
CA ASN A 82 14.17 1.33 2.19
C ASN A 82 14.17 2.06 3.54
N ALA A 83 15.04 1.68 4.48
CA ALA A 83 15.08 2.23 5.85
C ALA A 83 15.32 3.75 5.91
N SER A 84 15.84 4.35 4.85
CA SER A 84 16.09 5.81 4.79
C SER A 84 14.84 6.67 4.63
N TRP A 85 13.74 6.13 4.11
CA TRP A 85 12.52 6.89 3.83
C TRP A 85 11.23 6.20 4.31
N LEU A 86 11.15 4.87 4.19
CA LEU A 86 9.93 4.10 4.43
C LEU A 86 9.35 4.28 5.85
N PRO A 87 10.13 4.28 6.94
CA PRO A 87 9.61 4.46 8.29
C PRO A 87 8.94 5.84 8.49
N ASP A 88 9.53 6.89 7.94
CA ASP A 88 8.98 8.25 8.03
C ASP A 88 7.74 8.42 7.17
N TYR A 89 7.73 7.85 5.96
CA TYR A 89 6.57 7.83 5.09
C TYR A 89 5.39 7.07 5.74
N ALA A 90 5.64 5.86 6.24
CA ALA A 90 4.61 5.03 6.84
C ALA A 90 4.00 5.69 8.10
N LEU A 91 4.83 6.30 8.95
CA LEU A 91 4.37 7.08 10.10
C LEU A 91 3.53 8.29 9.67
N PHE A 92 3.98 9.04 8.64
CA PHE A 92 3.22 10.18 8.11
C PHE A 92 1.83 9.75 7.61
N MET A 93 1.76 8.66 6.86
CA MET A 93 0.48 8.15 6.31
C MET A 93 -0.44 7.64 7.42
N ALA A 94 0.10 6.98 8.43
CA ALA A 94 -0.65 6.53 9.59
C ALA A 94 -1.21 7.72 10.40
N LEU A 95 -0.40 8.75 10.65
CA LEU A 95 -0.82 9.99 11.29
C LEU A 95 -1.89 10.72 10.45
N LYS A 96 -1.68 10.86 9.14
CA LYS A 96 -2.67 11.47 8.24
C LYS A 96 -4.02 10.78 8.33
N LYS A 97 -4.03 9.45 8.37
CA LYS A 97 -5.27 8.67 8.55
C LYS A 97 -5.90 8.90 9.92
N ALA A 98 -5.12 8.87 10.99
CA ALA A 98 -5.59 9.14 12.36
C ALA A 98 -6.22 10.53 12.50
N HIS A 99 -5.76 11.50 11.72
CA HIS A 99 -6.32 12.87 11.65
C HIS A 99 -7.40 13.04 10.58
N GLY A 100 -8.03 11.95 10.12
CA GLY A 100 -9.12 12.01 9.14
C GLY A 100 -8.72 12.58 7.77
N GLY A 101 -7.46 12.47 7.37
CA GLY A 101 -6.93 12.98 6.11
C GLY A 101 -6.53 14.46 6.13
N ALA A 102 -6.61 15.11 7.29
CA ALA A 102 -6.21 16.51 7.45
C ALA A 102 -4.74 16.74 7.06
N GLY A 103 -4.45 17.92 6.51
CA GLY A 103 -3.08 18.32 6.20
C GLY A 103 -2.23 18.44 7.47
N PHE A 104 -0.93 18.13 7.40
CA PHE A 104 -0.05 18.09 8.57
C PHE A 104 0.02 19.42 9.34
N MET A 105 -0.24 20.53 8.69
CA MET A 105 -0.30 21.86 9.35
C MET A 105 -1.42 21.99 10.39
N GLN A 106 -2.40 21.07 10.35
CA GLN A 106 -3.53 21.04 11.30
C GLN A 106 -3.30 20.06 12.45
N TRP A 107 -2.20 19.30 12.44
CA TRP A 107 -1.87 18.36 13.51
C TRP A 107 -1.34 19.07 14.75
N GLU A 108 -1.18 18.36 15.84
CA GLU A 108 -0.61 18.86 17.08
C GLU A 108 0.79 19.41 16.85
N LYS A 109 1.14 20.47 17.59
CA LYS A 109 2.39 21.19 17.39
C LYS A 109 3.62 20.29 17.55
N ASP A 110 3.62 19.39 18.50
CA ASP A 110 4.72 18.46 18.80
C ASP A 110 4.95 17.44 17.67
N LEU A 111 3.88 16.94 17.04
CA LEU A 111 3.95 16.11 15.85
C LEU A 111 4.50 16.90 14.65
N ARG A 112 4.01 18.13 14.43
CA ARG A 112 4.50 19.00 13.35
C ARG A 112 5.97 19.34 13.49
N MET A 113 6.41 19.60 14.74
CA MET A 113 7.80 19.92 15.05
C MET A 113 8.69 18.69 15.17
N ARG A 114 8.10 17.51 14.95
CA ARG A 114 8.79 16.21 15.02
C ARG A 114 9.47 15.96 16.37
N GLU A 115 8.82 16.36 17.45
CA GLU A 115 9.34 16.10 18.81
C GLU A 115 9.52 14.59 19.04
N PRO A 116 10.71 14.14 19.45
CA PRO A 116 11.03 12.71 19.53
C PRO A 116 10.04 11.89 20.37
N ALA A 117 9.59 12.43 21.50
CA ALA A 117 8.64 11.75 22.38
C ALA A 117 7.26 11.61 21.75
N ALA A 118 6.79 12.63 21.01
CA ALA A 118 5.51 12.58 20.30
C ALA A 118 5.55 11.57 19.14
N LEU A 119 6.66 11.54 18.38
CA LEU A 119 6.83 10.56 17.29
C LEU A 119 6.92 9.13 17.84
N GLU A 120 7.63 8.92 18.95
CA GLU A 120 7.74 7.59 19.55
C GLU A 120 6.39 7.08 20.07
N LYS A 121 5.63 7.95 20.74
CA LYS A 121 4.26 7.64 21.15
C LYS A 121 3.39 7.28 19.94
N ALA A 122 3.43 8.08 18.88
CA ALA A 122 2.66 7.82 17.68
C ALA A 122 3.06 6.49 16.99
N ARG A 123 4.36 6.14 16.98
CA ARG A 123 4.82 4.84 16.46
C ARG A 123 4.24 3.66 17.23
N GLN A 124 4.13 3.78 18.55
CA GLN A 124 3.56 2.73 19.38
C GLN A 124 2.04 2.63 19.20
N GLU A 125 1.34 3.76 19.21
CA GLU A 125 -0.13 3.79 19.09
C GLU A 125 -0.62 3.39 17.68
N LEU A 126 0.16 3.67 16.63
CA LEU A 126 -0.21 3.43 15.24
C LEU A 126 0.59 2.30 14.59
N ALA A 127 1.21 1.43 15.38
CA ALA A 127 2.13 0.39 14.89
C ALA A 127 1.51 -0.49 13.78
N GLU A 128 0.26 -0.89 13.93
CA GLU A 128 -0.45 -1.71 12.94
C GLU A 128 -0.73 -0.94 11.64
N GLU A 129 -1.12 0.33 11.74
CA GLU A 129 -1.33 1.17 10.56
C GLU A 129 0.00 1.44 9.83
N ILE A 130 1.08 1.66 10.56
CA ILE A 130 2.43 1.83 10.00
C ILE A 130 2.86 0.56 9.24
N GLU A 131 2.67 -0.62 9.83
CA GLU A 131 2.97 -1.90 9.16
C GLU A 131 2.14 -2.09 7.89
N PHE A 132 0.86 -1.73 7.93
CA PHE A 132 0.00 -1.75 6.74
C PHE A 132 0.52 -0.82 5.64
N GLN A 133 0.95 0.39 5.97
CA GLN A 133 1.53 1.30 4.99
C GLN A 133 2.84 0.76 4.39
N CYS A 134 3.67 0.10 5.19
CA CYS A 134 4.85 -0.61 4.68
C CYS A 134 4.46 -1.77 3.75
N PHE A 135 3.44 -2.55 4.10
CA PHE A 135 2.91 -3.60 3.24
C PHE A 135 2.42 -3.07 1.89
N LEU A 136 1.73 -1.93 1.87
CA LEU A 136 1.27 -1.31 0.61
C LEU A 136 2.45 -0.93 -0.29
N GLN A 137 3.51 -0.35 0.27
CA GLN A 137 4.71 0.01 -0.48
C GLN A 137 5.46 -1.23 -0.99
N TYR A 138 5.52 -2.28 -0.18
CA TYR A 138 6.09 -3.57 -0.58
C TYR A 138 5.33 -4.19 -1.76
N GLN A 139 4.00 -4.21 -1.71
CA GLN A 139 3.17 -4.71 -2.80
C GLN A 139 3.32 -3.86 -4.07
N PHE A 140 3.44 -2.55 -3.92
CA PHE A 140 3.70 -1.65 -5.05
C PHE A 140 5.06 -1.93 -5.68
N GLU A 141 6.13 -2.02 -4.90
CA GLU A 141 7.49 -2.28 -5.41
C GLU A 141 7.58 -3.58 -6.20
N ARG A 142 7.00 -4.65 -5.67
CA ARG A 142 6.96 -5.95 -6.37
C ARG A 142 6.26 -5.85 -7.72
N GLN A 143 5.06 -5.27 -7.74
CA GLN A 143 4.26 -5.13 -8.96
C GLN A 143 4.91 -4.17 -9.96
N TRP A 144 5.48 -3.08 -9.48
CA TRP A 144 6.21 -2.13 -10.31
C TRP A 144 7.46 -2.75 -10.95
N THR A 145 8.24 -3.46 -10.16
CA THR A 145 9.46 -4.14 -10.64
C THR A 145 9.11 -5.20 -11.69
N ALA A 146 8.07 -5.99 -11.47
CA ALA A 146 7.59 -6.97 -12.46
C ALA A 146 7.14 -6.29 -13.77
N LEU A 147 6.35 -5.21 -13.68
CA LEU A 147 5.89 -4.46 -14.85
C LEU A 147 7.07 -3.83 -15.61
N LYS A 148 7.99 -3.20 -14.88
CA LYS A 148 9.18 -2.56 -15.47
C LYS A 148 10.07 -3.60 -16.16
N SER A 149 10.27 -4.74 -15.53
CA SER A 149 11.08 -5.83 -16.11
C SER A 149 10.42 -6.37 -17.38
N TYR A 150 9.11 -6.57 -17.38
CA TYR A 150 8.36 -6.97 -18.57
C TYR A 150 8.51 -5.95 -19.72
N ALA A 151 8.26 -4.67 -19.43
CA ALA A 151 8.39 -3.60 -20.44
C ALA A 151 9.81 -3.54 -21.03
N ASN A 152 10.83 -3.57 -20.17
CA ASN A 152 12.23 -3.56 -20.58
C ASN A 152 12.59 -4.79 -21.43
N GLY A 153 12.04 -5.96 -21.09
CA GLY A 153 12.18 -7.20 -21.86
C GLY A 153 11.57 -7.12 -23.27
N GLN A 154 10.61 -6.22 -23.48
CA GLN A 154 10.03 -5.90 -24.79
C GLN A 154 10.74 -4.74 -25.50
N GLY A 155 11.86 -4.26 -24.98
CA GLY A 155 12.59 -3.12 -25.53
C GLY A 155 11.95 -1.76 -25.24
N ILE A 156 11.00 -1.68 -24.32
CA ILE A 156 10.31 -0.44 -23.94
C ILE A 156 10.97 0.12 -22.67
N SER A 157 11.45 1.38 -22.75
CA SER A 157 11.95 2.11 -21.59
C SER A 157 10.84 2.93 -20.95
N ILE A 158 10.71 2.85 -19.61
CA ILE A 158 9.78 3.68 -18.83
C ILE A 158 10.55 4.87 -18.29
N ILE A 159 10.11 6.07 -18.64
CA ILE A 159 10.66 7.33 -18.14
C ILE A 159 9.73 7.85 -17.06
N GLY A 160 10.26 8.03 -15.85
CA GLY A 160 9.56 8.65 -14.74
C GLY A 160 9.77 10.16 -14.71
N ASP A 161 8.83 10.86 -14.09
CA ASP A 161 8.93 12.28 -13.81
C ASP A 161 8.72 12.52 -12.30
N ILE A 162 9.36 13.55 -11.77
CA ILE A 162 9.27 13.93 -10.37
C ILE A 162 8.31 15.12 -10.27
N PRO A 163 7.22 15.02 -9.48
CA PRO A 163 6.36 16.17 -9.23
C PRO A 163 7.16 17.28 -8.52
N ILE A 164 7.24 18.44 -9.14
CA ILE A 164 7.97 19.61 -8.61
C ILE A 164 7.12 20.46 -7.65
N TYR A 165 5.82 20.23 -7.62
CA TYR A 165 4.91 20.91 -6.72
C TYR A 165 4.43 19.93 -5.63
N VAL A 166 4.58 20.33 -4.38
CA VAL A 166 4.08 19.59 -3.22
C VAL A 166 2.82 20.30 -2.73
N PRO A 167 1.67 19.64 -2.61
CA PRO A 167 0.48 20.25 -2.01
C PRO A 167 0.76 20.59 -0.53
N ALA A 168 0.26 21.75 -0.10
CA ALA A 168 0.40 22.23 1.27
C ALA A 168 -0.42 21.38 2.26
#